data_1b67d918c21bd560e216e2709d54ecec
#
_entry.id   1b67d918c21bd560e216e2709d54ecec
#
_cell.length_a   1.000
_cell.length_b   1.000
_cell.length_c   1.000
_cell.angle_alpha   90.00
_cell.angle_beta   90.00
_cell.angle_gamma   90.00
#
_symmetry.space_group_name_H-M   'P 1'
#
loop_
_entity.id
_entity.type
_entity.pdbx_description
1 polymer ?
#
loop_
_entity_poly.entity_id
_entity_poly.type
_entity_poly.pdbx_seq_one_letter_code
_entity_poly.pdbx_strand_id
1 'polypeptide(L)'
;MIQNKKVTICACASRSFVNKDKVAEIAAILRNEEYAVTVIPDLCEKVMQASPEITEIASSLIIACYPRAIRSHLHRLNLVAENILDIRNSGSDEILGQLQIKPCSDKENIPGKESIRKEIDAFPVESGTDAWYPVIDKDRCTECGRCRDFCLFGVYTSENRQIKVAQPQNCKNNCPACARMCPSKAIIFPKYEKSPVNGGLDEEEHFAPEEMDAMYRERLKMRLAQRKAGVSLLKNQ
;
A
#
# COMPACT_ATOMS: atom_id res chain seq x y z
N MET A 1 -25.69 3.84 7.65
CA MET A 1 -25.54 5.27 7.24
C MET A 1 -24.18 5.74 7.70
N ILE A 2 -23.30 6.16 6.80
CA ILE A 2 -21.98 6.70 7.14
C ILE A 2 -22.23 8.08 7.77
N GLN A 3 -22.17 8.16 9.10
CA GLN A 3 -22.44 9.41 9.84
C GLN A 3 -21.32 10.46 9.69
N ASN A 4 -20.16 10.09 9.16
CA ASN A 4 -19.03 11.00 9.04
C ASN A 4 -18.90 11.47 7.58
N LYS A 5 -19.30 12.74 7.34
CA LYS A 5 -19.14 13.37 6.00
C LYS A 5 -17.68 13.74 5.67
N LYS A 6 -16.70 13.32 6.47
CA LYS A 6 -15.28 13.53 6.17
C LYS A 6 -14.74 12.41 5.30
N VAL A 7 -14.11 12.77 4.19
CA VAL A 7 -13.53 11.84 3.22
C VAL A 7 -12.08 12.22 2.92
N THR A 8 -11.19 11.25 2.98
CA THR A 8 -9.80 11.42 2.56
C THR A 8 -9.55 10.58 1.31
N ILE A 9 -9.10 11.22 0.24
CA ILE A 9 -8.76 10.54 -1.03
C ILE A 9 -7.26 10.60 -1.24
N CYS A 10 -6.62 9.44 -1.44
CA CYS A 10 -5.19 9.35 -1.76
C CYS A 10 -4.98 9.36 -3.27
N ALA A 11 -4.25 10.36 -3.79
CA ALA A 11 -3.95 10.48 -5.21
C ALA A 11 -2.82 9.56 -5.67
N CYS A 12 -2.04 8.96 -4.76
CA CYS A 12 -0.87 8.14 -5.05
C CYS A 12 0.10 8.83 -6.05
N ALA A 13 0.41 10.10 -5.79
CA ALA A 13 1.08 11.00 -6.73
C ALA A 13 2.48 10.50 -7.14
N SER A 14 3.19 9.80 -6.25
CA SER A 14 4.56 9.31 -6.51
C SER A 14 4.65 8.15 -7.51
N ARG A 15 3.56 7.41 -7.76
CA ARG A 15 3.60 6.19 -8.62
C ARG A 15 2.57 6.13 -9.73
N SER A 16 1.66 7.06 -9.82
CA SER A 16 0.61 7.10 -10.86
C SER A 16 -0.22 5.81 -10.99
N PHE A 17 -0.35 5.01 -9.91
CA PHE A 17 -1.18 3.81 -9.91
C PHE A 17 -2.68 4.11 -9.85
N VAL A 18 -3.02 5.32 -9.49
CA VAL A 18 -4.39 5.82 -9.45
C VAL A 18 -4.54 6.89 -10.52
N ASN A 19 -5.61 6.79 -11.30
CA ASN A 19 -5.89 7.78 -12.32
C ASN A 19 -6.32 9.10 -11.66
N LYS A 20 -5.58 10.18 -11.94
CA LYS A 20 -5.80 11.49 -11.36
C LYS A 20 -7.16 12.10 -11.76
N ASP A 21 -7.64 11.81 -12.97
CA ASP A 21 -8.95 12.28 -13.43
C ASP A 21 -10.07 11.60 -12.66
N LYS A 22 -9.92 10.30 -12.34
CA LYS A 22 -10.83 9.57 -11.45
C LYS A 22 -10.86 10.18 -10.05
N VAL A 23 -9.69 10.49 -9.49
CA VAL A 23 -9.60 11.16 -8.18
C VAL A 23 -10.33 12.50 -8.19
N ALA A 24 -10.08 13.32 -9.22
CA ALA A 24 -10.70 14.63 -9.36
C ALA A 24 -12.22 14.53 -9.56
N GLU A 25 -12.69 13.56 -10.35
CA GLU A 25 -14.11 13.26 -10.57
C GLU A 25 -14.81 12.90 -9.25
N ILE A 26 -14.31 11.91 -8.53
CA ILE A 26 -14.90 11.47 -7.26
C ILE A 26 -14.89 12.61 -6.23
N ALA A 27 -13.76 13.31 -6.10
CA ALA A 27 -13.63 14.42 -5.15
C ALA A 27 -14.59 15.56 -5.46
N ALA A 28 -14.78 15.89 -6.74
CA ALA A 28 -15.71 16.96 -7.14
C ALA A 28 -17.16 16.57 -6.84
N ILE A 29 -17.58 15.37 -7.19
CA ILE A 29 -18.93 14.88 -6.90
C ILE A 29 -19.18 14.87 -5.39
N LEU A 30 -18.24 14.36 -4.59
CA LEU A 30 -18.39 14.32 -3.14
C LEU A 30 -18.46 15.72 -2.52
N ARG A 31 -17.67 16.70 -3.02
CA ARG A 31 -17.76 18.11 -2.56
C ARG A 31 -19.11 18.70 -2.91
N ASN A 32 -19.67 18.40 -4.07
CA ASN A 32 -21.00 18.87 -4.49
C ASN A 32 -22.14 18.25 -3.65
N GLU A 33 -21.91 17.06 -3.08
CA GLU A 33 -22.80 16.36 -2.13
C GLU A 33 -22.51 16.75 -0.66
N GLU A 34 -21.83 17.87 -0.46
CA GLU A 34 -21.52 18.44 0.87
C GLU A 34 -20.63 17.57 1.77
N TYR A 35 -19.80 16.68 1.18
CA TYR A 35 -18.75 15.99 1.93
C TYR A 35 -17.53 16.91 2.13
N ALA A 36 -16.95 16.85 3.32
CA ALA A 36 -15.65 17.49 3.60
C ALA A 36 -14.53 16.60 3.03
N VAL A 37 -14.13 16.88 1.77
CA VAL A 37 -13.16 16.07 1.03
C VAL A 37 -11.78 16.69 1.10
N THR A 38 -10.82 15.90 1.60
CA THR A 38 -9.39 16.21 1.56
C THR A 38 -8.70 15.26 0.57
N VAL A 39 -8.02 15.81 -0.43
CA VAL A 39 -7.18 15.02 -1.33
C VAL A 39 -5.73 15.11 -0.85
N ILE A 40 -5.09 13.97 -0.62
CA ILE A 40 -3.71 13.90 -0.16
C ILE A 40 -2.81 13.32 -1.25
N PRO A 41 -1.54 13.77 -1.36
CA PRO A 41 -0.62 13.28 -2.37
C PRO A 41 -0.29 11.79 -2.18
N ASP A 42 0.05 11.39 -0.95
CA ASP A 42 0.56 10.05 -0.69
C ASP A 42 0.34 9.61 0.76
N LEU A 43 -0.55 8.64 0.95
CA LEU A 43 -0.84 8.08 2.27
C LEU A 43 0.35 7.27 2.83
N CYS A 44 1.08 6.54 1.95
CA CYS A 44 2.22 5.73 2.36
C CYS A 44 3.32 6.61 2.97
N GLU A 45 3.56 7.79 2.40
CA GLU A 45 4.53 8.75 2.91
C GLU A 45 4.11 9.31 4.26
N LYS A 46 2.85 9.77 4.38
CA LYS A 46 2.32 10.27 5.66
C LYS A 46 2.42 9.23 6.79
N VAL A 47 2.15 7.97 6.49
CA VAL A 47 2.30 6.87 7.46
C VAL A 47 3.77 6.59 7.77
N MET A 48 4.67 6.65 6.79
CA MET A 48 6.11 6.47 7.01
C MET A 48 6.67 7.52 7.96
N GLN A 49 6.26 8.77 7.77
CA GLN A 49 6.65 9.92 8.58
C GLN A 49 5.91 10.01 9.93
N ALA A 50 4.93 9.14 10.17
CA ALA A 50 4.03 9.21 11.32
C ALA A 50 3.39 10.62 11.48
N SER A 51 2.95 11.20 10.36
CA SER A 51 2.35 12.54 10.31
C SER A 51 1.19 12.67 11.32
N PRO A 52 1.06 13.80 12.05
CA PRO A 52 -0.02 14.02 13.01
C PRO A 52 -1.43 13.88 12.40
N GLU A 53 -1.57 14.18 11.11
CA GLU A 53 -2.84 14.11 10.37
C GLU A 53 -3.37 12.67 10.22
N ILE A 54 -2.52 11.65 10.41
CA ILE A 54 -2.90 10.26 10.18
C ILE A 54 -4.05 9.81 11.10
N THR A 55 -4.13 10.33 12.31
CA THR A 55 -5.24 10.02 13.23
C THR A 55 -6.57 10.54 12.69
N GLU A 56 -6.59 11.74 12.12
CA GLU A 56 -7.78 12.30 11.48
C GLU A 56 -8.13 11.52 10.21
N ILE A 57 -7.15 11.19 9.39
CA ILE A 57 -7.33 10.35 8.19
C ILE A 57 -7.95 9.00 8.57
N ALA A 58 -7.44 8.34 9.60
CA ALA A 58 -7.96 7.04 10.05
C ALA A 58 -9.44 7.10 10.51
N SER A 59 -9.88 8.24 11.03
CA SER A 59 -11.26 8.48 11.45
C SER A 59 -12.22 8.88 10.32
N SER A 60 -11.69 9.17 9.12
CA SER A 60 -12.47 9.53 7.94
C SER A 60 -12.85 8.30 7.10
N LEU A 61 -13.75 8.47 6.13
CA LEU A 61 -13.86 7.54 5.02
C LEU A 61 -12.60 7.68 4.15
N ILE A 62 -11.87 6.58 3.96
CA ILE A 62 -10.66 6.58 3.16
C ILE A 62 -10.94 6.00 1.78
N ILE A 63 -10.66 6.76 0.72
CA ILE A 63 -10.66 6.30 -0.66
C ILE A 63 -9.21 6.24 -1.13
N ALA A 64 -8.66 5.04 -1.24
CA ALA A 64 -7.24 4.84 -1.53
C ALA A 64 -7.02 3.54 -2.33
N CYS A 65 -5.76 3.11 -2.46
CA CYS A 65 -5.45 1.81 -3.04
C CYS A 65 -5.99 0.67 -2.15
N TYR A 66 -5.62 -0.55 -2.42
CA TYR A 66 -6.17 -1.76 -1.80
C TYR A 66 -6.46 -1.65 -0.29
N PRO A 67 -7.69 -1.94 0.17
CA PRO A 67 -8.07 -1.84 1.59
C PRO A 67 -7.15 -2.62 2.54
N ARG A 68 -6.69 -3.80 2.11
CA ARG A 68 -5.75 -4.63 2.86
C ARG A 68 -4.43 -3.89 3.13
N ALA A 69 -3.90 -3.19 2.13
CA ALA A 69 -2.68 -2.40 2.26
C ALA A 69 -2.87 -1.22 3.21
N ILE A 70 -4.00 -0.51 3.09
CA ILE A 70 -4.30 0.65 3.93
C ILE A 70 -4.51 0.24 5.40
N ARG A 71 -5.26 -0.84 5.67
CA ARG A 71 -5.39 -1.37 7.04
C ARG A 71 -4.03 -1.72 7.64
N SER A 72 -3.16 -2.39 6.87
CA SER A 72 -1.82 -2.74 7.32
C SER A 72 -0.93 -1.52 7.59
N HIS A 73 -1.09 -0.44 6.82
CA HIS A 73 -0.42 0.84 7.08
C HIS A 73 -0.85 1.44 8.41
N LEU A 74 -2.15 1.57 8.63
CA LEU A 74 -2.71 2.19 9.83
C LEU A 74 -2.42 1.35 11.08
N HIS A 75 -2.51 0.03 10.95
CA HIS A 75 -2.19 -0.89 12.03
C HIS A 75 -0.74 -0.77 12.53
N ARG A 76 0.20 -0.42 11.64
CA ARG A 76 1.61 -0.12 12.03
C ARG A 76 1.68 1.01 13.07
N LEU A 77 0.75 1.95 13.02
CA LEU A 77 0.65 3.09 13.95
C LEU A 77 -0.39 2.85 15.07
N ASN A 78 -0.87 1.61 15.24
CA ASN A 78 -1.93 1.23 16.16
C ASN A 78 -3.25 1.99 15.90
N LEU A 79 -3.52 2.33 14.64
CA LEU A 79 -4.76 2.96 14.19
C LEU A 79 -5.62 1.96 13.42
N VAL A 80 -6.94 2.13 13.52
CA VAL A 80 -7.93 1.34 12.79
C VAL A 80 -8.78 2.27 11.94
N ALA A 81 -9.05 1.88 10.69
CA ALA A 81 -10.02 2.55 9.84
C ALA A 81 -11.13 1.56 9.48
N GLU A 82 -12.37 1.96 9.71
CA GLU A 82 -13.54 1.11 9.47
C GLU A 82 -13.93 1.10 7.99
N ASN A 83 -13.86 2.26 7.34
CA ASN A 83 -14.38 2.46 5.98
C ASN A 83 -13.23 2.81 5.02
N ILE A 84 -12.88 1.84 4.17
CA ILE A 84 -11.85 2.01 3.13
C ILE A 84 -12.42 1.52 1.81
N LEU A 85 -12.42 2.38 0.80
CA LEU A 85 -12.85 2.07 -0.57
C LEU A 85 -11.64 2.00 -1.50
N ASP A 86 -11.66 0.99 -2.39
CA ASP A 86 -10.59 0.73 -3.35
C ASP A 86 -10.76 1.59 -4.60
N ILE A 87 -9.93 2.62 -4.75
CA ILE A 87 -9.92 3.46 -5.96
C ILE A 87 -9.07 2.86 -7.09
N ARG A 88 -8.21 1.89 -6.78
CA ARG A 88 -7.30 1.32 -7.77
C ARG A 88 -8.03 0.38 -8.73
N ASN A 89 -8.89 -0.48 -8.19
CA ASN A 89 -9.64 -1.47 -8.98
C ASN A 89 -11.06 -1.03 -9.32
N SER A 90 -11.75 -0.31 -8.41
CA SER A 90 -13.14 0.09 -8.60
C SER A 90 -13.28 1.33 -9.49
N GLY A 91 -14.31 1.35 -10.32
CA GLY A 91 -14.69 2.52 -11.11
C GLY A 91 -15.25 3.66 -10.24
N SER A 92 -15.31 4.89 -10.78
CA SER A 92 -15.92 6.03 -10.09
C SER A 92 -17.37 5.75 -9.68
N ASP A 93 -18.15 5.18 -10.61
CA ASP A 93 -19.56 4.88 -10.40
C ASP A 93 -19.79 3.82 -9.32
N GLU A 94 -18.90 2.84 -9.24
CA GLU A 94 -18.93 1.81 -8.20
C GLU A 94 -18.66 2.40 -6.81
N ILE A 95 -17.63 3.24 -6.70
CA ILE A 95 -17.30 3.92 -5.44
C ILE A 95 -18.45 4.83 -4.99
N LEU A 96 -19.01 5.61 -5.90
CA LEU A 96 -20.15 6.49 -5.61
C LEU A 96 -21.39 5.67 -5.24
N GLY A 97 -21.63 4.54 -5.93
CA GLY A 97 -22.72 3.61 -5.63
C GLY A 97 -22.64 3.03 -4.22
N GLN A 98 -21.44 2.70 -3.73
CA GLN A 98 -21.24 2.25 -2.33
C GLN A 98 -21.58 3.34 -1.32
N LEU A 99 -21.52 4.62 -1.72
CA LEU A 99 -21.92 5.78 -0.91
C LEU A 99 -23.38 6.19 -1.14
N GLN A 100 -24.11 5.44 -1.95
CA GLN A 100 -25.50 5.74 -2.35
C GLN A 100 -25.65 7.08 -3.10
N ILE A 101 -24.58 7.53 -3.73
CA ILE A 101 -24.55 8.74 -4.56
C ILE A 101 -24.79 8.33 -6.01
N LYS A 102 -25.70 9.04 -6.69
CA LYS A 102 -25.99 8.78 -8.11
C LYS A 102 -24.79 9.19 -8.97
N PRO A 103 -24.37 8.34 -9.92
CA PRO A 103 -23.35 8.73 -10.89
C PRO A 103 -23.79 9.96 -11.68
N CYS A 104 -22.82 10.83 -11.98
CA CYS A 104 -23.07 11.97 -12.86
C CYS A 104 -23.16 11.50 -14.31
N SER A 105 -24.20 11.91 -15.03
CA SER A 105 -24.40 11.56 -16.45
C SER A 105 -23.40 12.27 -17.37
N ASP A 106 -22.94 13.47 -16.98
CA ASP A 106 -21.94 14.25 -17.72
C ASP A 106 -20.63 14.33 -16.91
N LYS A 107 -19.73 13.36 -17.17
CA LYS A 107 -18.44 13.25 -16.46
C LYS A 107 -17.41 14.31 -16.88
N GLU A 108 -17.66 15.02 -17.99
CA GLU A 108 -16.74 16.04 -18.47
C GLU A 108 -16.98 17.39 -17.78
N ASN A 109 -18.24 17.71 -17.47
CA ASN A 109 -18.65 19.00 -16.94
C ASN A 109 -19.02 18.99 -15.45
N ILE A 110 -18.30 18.22 -14.62
CA ILE A 110 -18.53 18.19 -13.18
C ILE A 110 -17.98 19.48 -12.55
N PRO A 111 -18.82 20.28 -11.85
CA PRO A 111 -18.36 21.51 -11.21
C PRO A 111 -17.19 21.25 -10.25
N GLY A 112 -16.11 22.03 -10.39
CA GLY A 112 -14.94 21.94 -9.53
C GLY A 112 -13.92 20.86 -9.91
N LYS A 113 -14.23 19.94 -10.82
CA LYS A 113 -13.32 18.84 -11.23
C LYS A 113 -11.96 19.36 -11.73
N GLU A 114 -11.99 20.35 -12.62
CA GLU A 114 -10.76 20.91 -13.22
C GLU A 114 -9.87 21.62 -12.16
N SER A 115 -10.48 22.28 -11.18
CA SER A 115 -9.75 22.91 -10.08
C SER A 115 -9.04 21.86 -9.21
N ILE A 116 -9.73 20.77 -8.88
CA ILE A 116 -9.16 19.66 -8.11
C ILE A 116 -8.07 18.97 -8.92
N ARG A 117 -8.25 18.81 -10.23
CA ARG A 117 -7.24 18.21 -11.10
C ARG A 117 -5.95 19.01 -11.09
N LYS A 118 -6.04 20.35 -11.14
CA LYS A 118 -4.87 21.24 -11.00
C LYS A 118 -4.23 21.16 -9.61
N GLU A 119 -5.04 21.04 -8.55
CA GLU A 119 -4.55 20.80 -7.19
C GLU A 119 -3.70 19.51 -7.14
N ILE A 120 -4.21 18.41 -7.72
CA ILE A 120 -3.50 17.13 -7.76
C ILE A 120 -2.21 17.20 -8.58
N ASP A 121 -2.21 17.93 -9.70
CA ASP A 121 -1.02 18.09 -10.54
C ASP A 121 0.05 18.97 -9.90
N ALA A 122 -0.34 19.83 -8.97
CA ALA A 122 0.56 20.67 -8.21
C ALA A 122 1.17 19.95 -6.98
N PHE A 123 0.75 18.72 -6.67
CA PHE A 123 1.36 17.98 -5.56
C PHE A 123 2.86 17.79 -5.77
N PRO A 124 3.67 18.08 -4.76
CA PRO A 124 5.10 17.84 -4.85
C PRO A 124 5.35 16.33 -5.01
N VAL A 125 5.99 15.97 -6.11
CA VAL A 125 6.52 14.63 -6.32
C VAL A 125 8.00 14.73 -6.07
N GLU A 126 8.45 14.34 -4.88
CA GLU A 126 9.88 14.29 -4.59
C GLU A 126 10.53 13.23 -5.47
N SER A 127 11.34 13.66 -6.41
CA SER A 127 12.12 12.77 -7.25
C SER A 127 13.18 12.06 -6.41
N GLY A 128 13.05 10.74 -6.29
CA GLY A 128 14.08 9.87 -5.71
C GLY A 128 13.79 9.29 -4.33
N THR A 129 12.86 9.81 -3.56
CA THR A 129 12.43 9.25 -2.28
C THR A 129 10.97 8.85 -2.33
N ASP A 130 10.71 7.73 -2.95
CA ASP A 130 9.42 7.09 -2.90
C ASP A 130 9.24 6.44 -1.52
N ALA A 131 8.07 6.58 -0.89
CA ALA A 131 7.73 5.87 0.34
C ALA A 131 7.58 4.36 0.07
N TRP A 132 8.70 3.75 -0.33
CA TRP A 132 8.83 2.33 -0.61
C TRP A 132 9.26 1.58 0.64
N TYR A 133 8.34 0.90 1.27
CA TYR A 133 8.62 0.06 2.43
C TYR A 133 7.55 -1.02 2.59
N PRO A 134 7.86 -2.12 3.30
CA PRO A 134 6.89 -3.16 3.58
C PRO A 134 5.93 -2.74 4.67
N VAL A 135 4.68 -3.21 4.57
CA VAL A 135 3.75 -3.28 5.70
C VAL A 135 3.36 -4.72 5.96
N ILE A 136 2.95 -5.02 7.18
CA ILE A 136 2.61 -6.36 7.62
C ILE A 136 1.11 -6.46 7.82
N ASP A 137 0.48 -7.33 7.06
CA ASP A 137 -0.88 -7.78 7.30
C ASP A 137 -0.88 -8.71 8.51
N LYS A 138 -1.39 -8.21 9.64
CA LYS A 138 -1.38 -8.93 10.90
C LYS A 138 -2.33 -10.12 10.93
N ASP A 139 -3.38 -10.11 10.13
CA ASP A 139 -4.33 -11.21 10.03
C ASP A 139 -3.71 -12.43 9.36
N ARG A 140 -2.73 -12.21 8.48
CA ARG A 140 -1.99 -13.26 7.77
C ARG A 140 -0.63 -13.58 8.39
N CYS A 141 -0.07 -12.70 9.22
CA CYS A 141 1.27 -12.86 9.76
C CYS A 141 1.33 -13.97 10.79
N THR A 142 2.19 -14.97 10.56
CA THR A 142 2.43 -16.09 11.50
C THR A 142 3.61 -15.83 12.44
N GLU A 143 4.15 -14.62 12.46
CA GLU A 143 5.30 -14.18 13.28
C GLU A 143 6.55 -15.08 13.13
N CYS A 144 6.70 -15.77 11.98
CA CYS A 144 7.77 -16.73 11.72
C CYS A 144 9.19 -16.13 11.63
N GLY A 145 9.32 -14.83 11.56
CA GLY A 145 10.61 -14.11 11.54
C GLY A 145 11.40 -14.13 10.23
N ARG A 146 10.96 -14.86 9.20
CA ARG A 146 11.72 -15.03 7.94
C ARG A 146 12.02 -13.69 7.24
N CYS A 147 11.10 -12.73 7.28
CA CYS A 147 11.31 -11.40 6.69
C CYS A 147 12.43 -10.62 7.40
N ARG A 148 12.50 -10.71 8.75
CA ARG A 148 13.56 -10.11 9.56
C ARG A 148 14.92 -10.74 9.25
N ASP A 149 14.99 -12.07 9.29
CA ASP A 149 16.24 -12.80 9.11
C ASP A 149 16.78 -12.71 7.67
N PHE A 150 15.89 -12.48 6.72
CA PHE A 150 16.24 -12.31 5.31
C PHE A 150 16.67 -10.88 4.95
N CYS A 151 16.15 -9.86 5.63
CA CYS A 151 16.38 -8.47 5.28
C CYS A 151 17.76 -8.00 5.72
N LEU A 152 18.63 -7.65 4.75
CA LEU A 152 19.98 -7.16 5.02
C LEU A 152 20.02 -5.68 5.45
N PHE A 153 18.90 -4.97 5.34
CA PHE A 153 18.83 -3.53 5.55
C PHE A 153 18.30 -3.16 6.95
N GLY A 154 18.03 -4.15 7.80
CA GLY A 154 17.55 -3.88 9.16
C GLY A 154 16.18 -3.23 9.25
N VAL A 155 15.30 -3.49 8.27
CA VAL A 155 13.94 -2.90 8.24
C VAL A 155 13.06 -3.41 9.36
N TYR A 156 13.29 -4.64 9.82
CA TYR A 156 12.42 -5.33 10.78
C TYR A 156 13.08 -5.53 12.13
N THR A 157 12.26 -5.49 13.19
CA THR A 157 12.62 -5.94 14.54
C THR A 157 11.67 -7.03 15.01
N SER A 158 12.05 -7.72 16.07
CA SER A 158 11.17 -8.65 16.79
C SER A 158 11.09 -8.21 18.24
N GLU A 159 9.90 -7.87 18.70
CA GLU A 159 9.61 -7.49 20.07
C GLU A 159 8.49 -8.39 20.61
N ASN A 160 8.69 -9.02 21.74
CA ASN A 160 7.71 -9.93 22.33
C ASN A 160 7.22 -11.01 21.33
N ARG A 161 8.10 -11.55 20.52
CA ARG A 161 7.82 -12.48 19.42
C ARG A 161 6.97 -11.92 18.27
N GLN A 162 6.69 -10.63 18.27
CA GLN A 162 5.98 -9.96 17.17
C GLN A 162 6.96 -9.30 16.23
N ILE A 163 6.77 -9.49 14.93
CA ILE A 163 7.57 -8.83 13.90
C ILE A 163 6.98 -7.46 13.60
N LYS A 164 7.85 -6.45 13.62
CA LYS A 164 7.49 -5.06 13.34
C LYS A 164 8.39 -4.47 12.25
N VAL A 165 7.84 -3.56 11.45
CA VAL A 165 8.61 -2.71 10.54
C VAL A 165 9.09 -1.50 11.34
N ALA A 166 10.33 -1.59 11.85
CA ALA A 166 10.89 -0.57 12.74
C ALA A 166 11.57 0.56 11.98
N GLN A 167 12.28 0.22 10.90
CA GLN A 167 13.08 1.18 10.12
C GLN A 167 12.62 1.17 8.64
N PRO A 168 11.42 1.70 8.31
CA PRO A 168 10.89 1.67 6.95
C PRO A 168 11.79 2.40 5.95
N GLN A 169 12.45 3.49 6.37
CA GLN A 169 13.36 4.28 5.55
C GLN A 169 14.62 3.52 5.10
N ASN A 170 14.99 2.44 5.80
CA ASN A 170 16.13 1.60 5.43
C ASN A 170 15.79 0.64 4.28
N CYS A 171 14.53 0.56 3.88
CA CYS A 171 14.14 -0.35 2.81
C CYS A 171 14.73 0.09 1.47
N LYS A 172 15.44 -0.83 0.81
CA LYS A 172 15.97 -0.56 -0.53
C LYS A 172 14.83 -0.35 -1.52
N ASN A 173 14.82 0.78 -2.19
CA ASN A 173 13.80 1.11 -3.18
C ASN A 173 13.65 0.01 -4.24
N ASN A 174 12.40 -0.29 -4.61
CA ASN A 174 12.02 -1.35 -5.55
C ASN A 174 12.45 -2.78 -5.18
N CYS A 175 12.71 -3.06 -3.88
CA CYS A 175 13.07 -4.39 -3.42
C CYS A 175 11.90 -5.07 -2.68
N PRO A 176 11.08 -5.93 -3.32
CA PRO A 176 9.99 -6.67 -2.66
C PRO A 176 10.44 -8.07 -2.20
N ALA A 177 11.73 -8.29 -1.95
CA ALA A 177 12.28 -9.63 -1.73
C ALA A 177 11.68 -10.33 -0.51
N CYS A 178 11.47 -9.61 0.61
CA CYS A 178 10.86 -10.15 1.81
C CYS A 178 9.39 -10.59 1.60
N ALA A 179 8.62 -9.89 0.75
CA ALA A 179 7.27 -10.30 0.40
C ALA A 179 7.26 -11.64 -0.35
N ARG A 180 8.22 -11.83 -1.27
CA ARG A 180 8.38 -13.09 -2.03
C ARG A 180 8.83 -14.26 -1.15
N MET A 181 9.43 -13.97 0.01
CA MET A 181 9.90 -14.98 0.96
C MET A 181 8.89 -15.27 2.08
N CYS A 182 7.81 -14.48 2.15
CA CYS A 182 6.79 -14.64 3.19
C CYS A 182 5.86 -15.82 2.85
N PRO A 183 5.83 -16.89 3.67
CA PRO A 183 5.01 -18.07 3.37
C PRO A 183 3.51 -17.77 3.44
N SER A 184 3.10 -16.88 4.32
CA SER A 184 1.70 -16.49 4.50
C SER A 184 1.28 -15.29 3.65
N LYS A 185 2.15 -14.80 2.73
CA LYS A 185 1.92 -13.61 1.92
C LYS A 185 1.47 -12.38 2.74
N ALA A 186 1.94 -12.28 4.00
CA ALA A 186 1.59 -11.21 4.92
C ALA A 186 2.32 -9.89 4.65
N ILE A 187 3.45 -9.93 3.91
CA ILE A 187 4.22 -8.71 3.61
C ILE A 187 3.67 -8.05 2.35
N ILE A 188 3.29 -6.79 2.49
CA ILE A 188 2.71 -5.99 1.43
C ILE A 188 3.65 -4.84 1.10
N PHE A 189 3.85 -4.57 -0.19
CA PHE A 189 4.45 -3.35 -0.73
C PHE A 189 3.41 -2.59 -1.54
N PRO A 190 2.69 -1.63 -0.97
CA PRO A 190 1.57 -0.97 -1.65
C PRO A 190 1.96 -0.32 -2.97
N LYS A 191 3.22 0.12 -3.07
CA LYS A 191 3.81 0.71 -4.28
C LYS A 191 4.42 -0.31 -5.24
N TYR A 192 4.14 -1.59 -5.06
CA TYR A 192 4.47 -2.61 -6.04
C TYR A 192 3.36 -2.71 -7.10
N GLU A 193 3.76 -3.05 -8.33
CA GLU A 193 2.83 -3.07 -9.46
C GLU A 193 1.83 -4.23 -9.38
N LYS A 194 2.32 -5.42 -8.97
CA LYS A 194 1.58 -6.69 -9.11
C LYS A 194 1.00 -7.19 -7.80
N SER A 195 -0.22 -7.73 -7.88
CA SER A 195 -0.84 -8.52 -6.81
C SER A 195 -0.13 -9.88 -6.65
N PRO A 196 -0.17 -10.49 -5.49
CA PRO A 196 -0.74 -10.00 -4.22
C PRO A 196 0.21 -9.14 -3.39
N VAL A 197 1.44 -8.90 -3.88
CA VAL A 197 2.50 -8.18 -3.16
C VAL A 197 2.10 -6.74 -2.85
N ASN A 198 1.27 -6.11 -3.68
CA ASN A 198 0.77 -4.76 -3.47
C ASN A 198 -0.44 -4.66 -2.51
N GLY A 199 -0.96 -5.78 -2.02
CA GLY A 199 -2.12 -5.83 -1.16
C GLY A 199 -3.44 -6.13 -1.89
N GLY A 200 -3.41 -6.28 -3.22
CA GLY A 200 -4.55 -6.76 -4.00
C GLY A 200 -4.90 -8.21 -3.69
N LEU A 201 -6.04 -8.64 -4.21
CA LEU A 201 -6.50 -10.01 -4.07
C LEU A 201 -5.54 -10.96 -4.80
N ASP A 202 -5.40 -12.13 -4.22
CA ASP A 202 -4.70 -13.26 -4.81
C ASP A 202 -5.79 -14.12 -5.47
N GLU A 203 -6.02 -13.91 -6.75
CA GLU A 203 -7.07 -14.67 -7.48
C GLU A 203 -6.62 -16.09 -7.81
N GLU A 204 -5.30 -16.36 -7.72
CA GLU A 204 -4.74 -17.68 -8.03
C GLU A 204 -3.60 -18.02 -7.06
N GLU A 205 -3.59 -19.29 -6.61
CA GLU A 205 -2.57 -19.99 -5.82
C GLU A 205 -2.68 -19.88 -4.29
N HIS A 206 -3.62 -20.64 -3.73
CA HIS A 206 -3.47 -21.17 -2.39
C HIS A 206 -2.44 -22.32 -2.42
N PHE A 207 -1.17 -22.01 -2.35
CA PHE A 207 -0.17 -23.04 -2.06
C PHE A 207 -0.36 -23.52 -0.62
N ALA A 208 -0.37 -24.83 -0.44
CA ALA A 208 -0.32 -25.40 0.89
C ALA A 208 0.94 -24.90 1.62
N PRO A 209 0.92 -24.68 2.93
CA PRO A 209 2.08 -24.21 3.70
C PRO A 209 3.34 -25.07 3.46
N GLU A 210 3.17 -26.36 3.21
CA GLU A 210 4.23 -27.33 2.94
C GLU A 210 4.89 -27.12 1.56
N GLU A 211 4.10 -26.77 0.54
CA GLU A 211 4.63 -26.46 -0.79
C GLU A 211 5.40 -25.14 -0.78
N MET A 212 4.95 -24.16 -0.01
CA MET A 212 5.64 -22.89 0.16
C MET A 212 6.97 -23.07 0.90
N ASP A 213 7.04 -23.97 1.88
CA ASP A 213 8.28 -24.33 2.57
C ASP A 213 9.27 -25.03 1.63
N ALA A 214 8.80 -25.91 0.76
CA ALA A 214 9.63 -26.56 -0.24
C ALA A 214 10.21 -25.55 -1.24
N MET A 215 9.38 -24.64 -1.78
CA MET A 215 9.82 -23.57 -2.67
C MET A 215 10.82 -22.61 -1.98
N TYR A 216 10.60 -22.31 -0.70
CA TYR A 216 11.53 -21.49 0.08
C TYR A 216 12.90 -22.15 0.18
N ARG A 217 12.95 -23.43 0.57
CA ARG A 217 14.20 -24.21 0.73
C ARG A 217 14.96 -24.31 -0.59
N GLU A 218 14.26 -24.51 -1.68
CA GLU A 218 14.86 -24.61 -3.02
C GLU A 218 15.46 -23.26 -3.46
N ARG A 219 14.73 -22.15 -3.31
CA ARG A 219 15.25 -20.81 -3.62
C ARG A 219 16.44 -20.43 -2.73
N LEU A 220 16.41 -20.81 -1.46
CA LEU A 220 17.55 -20.60 -0.57
C LEU A 220 18.78 -21.39 -1.01
N LYS A 221 18.61 -22.66 -1.41
CA LYS A 221 19.68 -23.49 -1.97
C LYS A 221 20.28 -22.88 -3.23
N MET A 222 19.44 -22.41 -4.16
CA MET A 222 19.89 -21.75 -5.39
C MET A 222 20.71 -20.48 -5.10
N ARG A 223 20.27 -19.64 -4.15
CA ARG A 223 21.01 -18.42 -3.75
C ARG A 223 22.34 -18.75 -3.08
N LEU A 224 22.38 -19.77 -2.22
CA LEU A 224 23.62 -20.20 -1.60
C LEU A 224 24.60 -20.78 -2.63
N ALA A 225 24.11 -21.49 -3.64
CA ALA A 225 24.91 -21.99 -4.75
C ALA A 225 25.47 -20.83 -5.61
N GLN A 226 24.66 -19.83 -5.93
CA GLN A 226 25.09 -18.64 -6.66
C GLN A 226 26.16 -17.83 -5.89
N ARG A 227 26.01 -17.68 -4.56
CA ARG A 227 27.04 -17.03 -3.72
C ARG A 227 28.34 -17.82 -3.70
N LYS A 228 28.28 -19.16 -3.59
CA LYS A 228 29.48 -20.00 -3.65
C LYS A 228 30.18 -19.93 -5.00
N ALA A 229 29.45 -19.88 -6.10
CA ALA A 229 30.00 -19.70 -7.45
C ALA A 229 30.66 -18.32 -7.63
N GLY A 230 30.03 -17.24 -7.10
CA GLY A 230 30.61 -15.88 -7.15
C GLY A 230 31.88 -15.74 -6.30
N VAL A 231 31.99 -16.44 -5.17
CA VAL A 231 33.20 -16.44 -4.32
C VAL A 231 34.34 -17.21 -4.96
N SER A 232 34.04 -18.22 -5.80
CA SER A 232 35.06 -18.97 -6.56
C SER A 232 35.81 -18.09 -7.57
N LEU A 233 35.15 -17.07 -8.14
CA LEU A 233 35.79 -16.14 -9.09
C LEU A 233 36.79 -15.16 -8.44
N LEU A 234 36.70 -14.96 -7.12
CA LEU A 234 37.62 -14.07 -6.39
C LEU A 234 38.85 -14.81 -5.83
N LYS A 235 38.92 -16.14 -5.90
CA LYS A 235 40.05 -16.93 -5.40
C LYS A 235 41.13 -17.25 -6.43
N ASN A 236 40.93 -16.84 -7.68
CA ASN A 236 41.85 -17.12 -8.80
C ASN A 236 42.49 -15.84 -9.37
N GLN A 237 42.67 -14.80 -8.54
CA GLN A 237 43.55 -13.66 -8.86
C GLN A 237 44.72 -13.59 -7.90
#